data_e9d50429f54dcdd00114dc395151628e
#
_entry.id   e9d50429f54dcdd00114dc395151628e
#
_cell.length_a   1.000
_cell.length_b   1.000
_cell.length_c   1.000
_cell.angle_alpha   90.00
_cell.angle_beta   90.00
_cell.angle_gamma   90.00
#
_symmetry.space_group_name_H-M   'P 1'
#
loop_
_entity.id
_entity.type
_entity.pdbx_description
1 polymer ?
#
loop_
_entity_poly.entity_id
_entity_poly.type
_entity_poly.pdbx_seq_one_letter_code
_entity_poly.pdbx_strand_id
1 'polypeptide(L)'
;QRDEPALQDEWEEMQRETNPASKENFLYYAMRNYLSSHAQNALVSEQLDFEIKRGITRVSSVHSFDVEASVMELHKLDPNTIDPRLLPGGESSQLAFLQESDAIILNIDYPLGFAAYNLLTKIAENTSKILGIYIMGKAASLNGVRGDVILPNVVYDEHSRNTYLFDNHFTSSDIAPNLNFGTVLDNQKAVSVMGTFLQNRNVLDVVYR
;
A
#
# COMPACT_ATOMS: atom_id res chain seq x y z
N GLN A 1 -6.26 6.99 -24.90
CA GLN A 1 -5.51 6.09 -25.81
C GLN A 1 -5.11 6.80 -27.11
N ARG A 2 -5.99 7.61 -27.71
CA ARG A 2 -5.67 8.30 -28.98
C ARG A 2 -4.66 9.43 -28.84
N ASP A 3 -4.49 9.94 -27.64
CA ASP A 3 -3.67 11.12 -27.36
C ASP A 3 -2.27 10.78 -26.81
N GLU A 4 -1.99 9.50 -26.53
CA GLU A 4 -0.69 9.02 -26.04
C GLU A 4 -0.26 7.72 -26.75
N PRO A 5 0.53 7.84 -27.83
CA PRO A 5 0.98 6.69 -28.65
C PRO A 5 1.74 5.63 -27.85
N ALA A 6 2.58 6.04 -26.90
CA ALA A 6 3.33 5.10 -26.06
C ALA A 6 2.42 4.17 -25.23
N LEU A 7 1.30 4.67 -24.72
CA LEU A 7 0.32 3.87 -24.01
C LEU A 7 -0.45 2.91 -24.94
N GLN A 8 -0.52 3.23 -26.22
CA GLN A 8 -1.17 2.34 -27.19
C GLN A 8 -0.30 1.11 -27.50
N ASP A 9 1.00 1.29 -27.68
CA ASP A 9 1.93 0.18 -27.89
C ASP A 9 1.97 -0.74 -26.68
N GLU A 10 2.08 -0.18 -25.48
CA GLU A 10 2.03 -0.94 -24.24
C GLU A 10 0.69 -1.69 -24.07
N TRP A 11 -0.43 -1.07 -24.45
CA TRP A 11 -1.74 -1.72 -24.41
C TRP A 11 -1.84 -2.89 -25.38
N GLU A 12 -1.27 -2.78 -26.58
CA GLU A 12 -1.25 -3.86 -27.57
C GLU A 12 -0.39 -5.03 -27.10
N GLU A 13 0.73 -4.74 -26.43
CA GLU A 13 1.58 -5.75 -25.80
C GLU A 13 0.84 -6.47 -24.67
N MET A 14 0.18 -5.71 -23.80
CA MET A 14 -0.62 -6.22 -22.70
C MET A 14 -1.80 -7.10 -23.14
N GLN A 15 -2.37 -6.83 -24.32
CA GLN A 15 -3.44 -7.67 -24.88
C GLN A 15 -2.96 -9.08 -25.26
N ARG A 16 -1.66 -9.24 -25.49
CA ARG A 16 -1.03 -10.52 -25.82
C ARG A 16 -0.64 -11.31 -24.58
N GLU A 17 -0.59 -10.67 -23.43
CA GLU A 17 -0.31 -11.34 -22.17
C GLU A 17 -1.47 -12.20 -21.68
N THR A 18 -1.14 -13.36 -21.17
CA THR A 18 -2.11 -14.32 -20.64
C THR A 18 -2.46 -14.11 -19.17
N ASN A 19 -1.68 -13.28 -18.46
CA ASN A 19 -1.90 -13.01 -17.04
C ASN A 19 -2.96 -11.91 -16.84
N PRO A 20 -4.14 -12.20 -16.26
CA PRO A 20 -5.20 -11.23 -16.04
C PRO A 20 -4.75 -10.03 -15.16
N ALA A 21 -3.88 -10.28 -14.17
CA ALA A 21 -3.41 -9.24 -13.27
C ALA A 21 -2.55 -8.17 -13.98
N SER A 22 -1.86 -8.53 -15.06
CA SER A 22 -1.07 -7.59 -15.84
C SER A 22 -1.95 -6.54 -16.50
N LYS A 23 -3.09 -6.94 -17.06
CA LYS A 23 -4.06 -6.03 -17.68
C LYS A 23 -4.63 -5.03 -16.70
N GLU A 24 -5.01 -5.50 -15.50
CA GLU A 24 -5.56 -4.64 -14.45
C GLU A 24 -4.52 -3.65 -13.91
N ASN A 25 -3.28 -4.11 -13.72
CA ASN A 25 -2.16 -3.25 -13.34
C ASN A 25 -1.89 -2.17 -14.38
N PHE A 26 -1.93 -2.52 -15.66
CA PHE A 26 -1.76 -1.55 -16.73
C PHE A 26 -2.88 -0.51 -16.75
N LEU A 27 -4.14 -0.92 -16.62
CA LEU A 27 -5.28 0.00 -16.57
C LEU A 27 -5.15 0.98 -15.38
N TYR A 28 -4.70 0.49 -14.23
CA TYR A 28 -4.46 1.30 -13.06
C TYR A 28 -3.34 2.34 -13.30
N TYR A 29 -2.24 1.90 -13.90
CA TYR A 29 -1.12 2.75 -14.27
C TYR A 29 -1.53 3.82 -15.31
N ALA A 30 -2.24 3.42 -16.36
CA ALA A 30 -2.72 4.33 -17.40
C ALA A 30 -3.70 5.37 -16.84
N MET A 31 -4.63 4.95 -15.96
CA MET A 31 -5.56 5.86 -15.31
C MET A 31 -4.83 6.86 -14.42
N ARG A 32 -3.88 6.42 -13.62
CA ARG A 32 -3.07 7.28 -12.75
C ARG A 32 -2.31 8.33 -13.55
N ASN A 33 -1.65 7.93 -14.64
CA ASN A 33 -0.93 8.85 -15.51
C ASN A 33 -1.87 9.84 -16.21
N TYR A 34 -3.02 9.36 -16.67
CA TYR A 34 -4.05 10.22 -17.27
C TYR A 34 -4.56 11.28 -16.31
N LEU A 35 -4.91 10.89 -15.09
CA LEU A 35 -5.38 11.81 -14.05
C LEU A 35 -4.30 12.83 -13.65
N SER A 36 -3.05 12.40 -13.55
CA SER A 36 -1.94 13.30 -13.19
C SER A 36 -1.58 14.29 -14.31
N SER A 37 -1.69 13.89 -15.58
CA SER A 37 -1.38 14.73 -16.73
C SER A 37 -2.54 15.66 -17.13
N HIS A 38 -3.78 15.25 -16.84
CA HIS A 38 -5.00 15.98 -17.19
C HIS A 38 -5.73 16.48 -15.93
N ALA A 39 -4.99 16.96 -14.94
CA ALA A 39 -5.55 17.49 -13.69
C ALA A 39 -6.42 18.74 -13.92
N GLN A 40 -7.44 18.60 -14.75
CA GLN A 40 -8.51 19.56 -14.87
C GLN A 40 -9.41 19.41 -13.64
N ASN A 41 -9.68 20.49 -12.96
CA ASN A 41 -10.48 20.54 -11.73
C ASN A 41 -11.81 19.77 -11.81
N ALA A 42 -12.39 19.62 -12.99
CA ALA A 42 -13.63 18.89 -13.19
C ALA A 42 -13.48 17.39 -12.95
N LEU A 43 -12.45 16.73 -13.50
CA LEU A 43 -12.25 15.27 -13.33
C LEU A 43 -11.91 14.92 -11.88
N VAL A 44 -11.12 15.77 -11.21
CA VAL A 44 -10.77 15.59 -9.80
C VAL A 44 -12.03 15.73 -8.92
N SER A 45 -12.89 16.69 -9.23
CA SER A 45 -14.16 16.87 -8.51
C SER A 45 -15.10 15.68 -8.71
N GLU A 46 -15.25 15.20 -9.93
CA GLU A 46 -16.07 14.00 -10.21
C GLU A 46 -15.54 12.75 -9.49
N GLN A 47 -14.21 12.59 -9.43
CA GLN A 47 -13.60 11.49 -8.69
C GLN A 47 -13.90 11.59 -7.20
N LEU A 48 -13.73 12.76 -6.59
CA LEU A 48 -14.02 12.98 -5.18
C LEU A 48 -15.49 12.72 -4.86
N ASP A 49 -16.40 13.21 -5.68
CA ASP A 49 -17.84 12.97 -5.52
C ASP A 49 -18.20 11.48 -5.63
N PHE A 50 -17.54 10.77 -6.53
CA PHE A 50 -17.71 9.33 -6.69
C PHE A 50 -17.20 8.57 -5.47
N GLU A 51 -16.03 8.93 -4.96
CA GLU A 51 -15.41 8.33 -3.77
C GLU A 51 -16.28 8.58 -2.52
N ILE A 52 -16.72 9.81 -2.29
CA ILE A 52 -17.56 10.17 -1.13
C ILE A 52 -18.86 9.38 -1.13
N LYS A 53 -19.53 9.24 -2.28
CA LYS A 53 -20.77 8.44 -2.41
C LYS A 53 -20.55 6.97 -2.05
N ARG A 54 -19.32 6.48 -2.12
CA ARG A 54 -18.93 5.10 -1.78
C ARG A 54 -18.25 4.98 -0.43
N GLY A 55 -18.34 6.01 0.41
CA GLY A 55 -17.80 5.98 1.76
C GLY A 55 -16.29 6.20 1.85
N ILE A 56 -15.66 6.70 0.79
CA ILE A 56 -14.24 7.03 0.78
C ILE A 56 -14.09 8.54 0.91
N THR A 57 -13.47 8.99 1.99
CA THR A 57 -13.20 10.41 2.24
C THR A 57 -11.70 10.65 2.27
N ARG A 58 -11.21 11.55 1.43
CA ARG A 58 -9.81 11.96 1.45
C ARG A 58 -9.61 13.11 2.42
N VAL A 59 -8.55 13.01 3.21
CA VAL A 59 -8.10 14.03 4.15
C VAL A 59 -6.77 14.55 3.63
N SER A 60 -6.79 15.71 2.99
CA SER A 60 -5.58 16.36 2.51
C SER A 60 -4.90 17.13 3.65
N SER A 61 -3.58 17.13 3.68
CA SER A 61 -2.83 17.98 4.58
C SER A 61 -2.93 19.45 4.13
N VAL A 62 -3.36 20.31 5.03
CA VAL A 62 -3.41 21.77 4.79
C VAL A 62 -2.05 22.43 5.07
N HIS A 63 -1.14 21.72 5.72
CA HIS A 63 0.18 22.20 6.11
C HIS A 63 1.28 21.37 5.47
N SER A 64 2.45 21.93 5.35
CA SER A 64 3.64 21.49 4.61
C SER A 64 4.26 20.13 4.98
N PHE A 65 3.58 19.31 5.75
CA PHE A 65 3.93 17.90 5.97
C PHE A 65 2.95 17.07 5.15
N ASP A 66 3.37 16.69 3.97
CA ASP A 66 2.57 16.00 2.94
C ASP A 66 2.17 14.58 3.32
N VAL A 67 1.46 14.43 4.43
CA VAL A 67 0.84 13.17 4.81
C VAL A 67 -0.64 13.26 4.46
N GLU A 68 -1.03 12.61 3.38
CA GLU A 68 -2.42 12.43 3.03
C GLU A 68 -3.00 11.21 3.75
N ALA A 69 -4.28 11.24 4.01
CA ALA A 69 -4.99 10.11 4.56
C ALA A 69 -6.31 9.89 3.81
N SER A 70 -6.81 8.67 3.86
CA SER A 70 -8.15 8.36 3.39
C SER A 70 -8.88 7.47 4.39
N VAL A 71 -10.13 7.80 4.62
CA VAL A 71 -11.04 7.07 5.48
C VAL A 71 -12.02 6.31 4.61
N MET A 72 -12.16 5.00 4.83
CA MET A 72 -13.07 4.14 4.08
C MET A 72 -14.05 3.48 5.04
N GLU A 73 -15.32 3.82 4.89
CA GLU A 73 -16.42 3.21 5.66
C GLU A 73 -16.87 1.92 4.95
N LEU A 74 -16.58 0.77 5.54
CA LEU A 74 -16.76 -0.52 4.85
C LEU A 74 -18.20 -0.78 4.42
N HIS A 75 -19.20 -0.38 5.23
CA HIS A 75 -20.61 -0.59 4.91
C HIS A 75 -21.13 0.22 3.71
N LYS A 76 -20.41 1.25 3.29
CA LYS A 76 -20.73 2.08 2.12
C LYS A 76 -20.06 1.60 0.84
N LEU A 77 -19.08 0.70 0.95
CA LEU A 77 -18.42 0.16 -0.22
C LEU A 77 -19.39 -0.74 -0.99
N ASP A 78 -19.45 -0.54 -2.31
CA ASP A 78 -20.19 -1.42 -3.20
C ASP A 78 -19.29 -2.60 -3.61
N PRO A 79 -19.59 -3.85 -3.20
CA PRO A 79 -18.78 -5.01 -3.53
C PRO A 79 -18.55 -5.20 -5.03
N ASN A 80 -19.49 -4.73 -5.87
CA ASN A 80 -19.37 -4.85 -7.32
C ASN A 80 -18.37 -3.87 -7.95
N THR A 81 -17.93 -2.87 -7.21
CA THR A 81 -16.93 -1.88 -7.64
C THR A 81 -15.55 -2.14 -7.07
N ILE A 82 -15.40 -3.18 -6.28
CA ILE A 82 -14.09 -3.61 -5.73
C ILE A 82 -13.30 -4.33 -6.82
N ASP A 83 -12.00 -4.10 -6.83
CA ASP A 83 -11.08 -4.75 -7.76
C ASP A 83 -11.27 -6.28 -7.70
N PRO A 84 -11.51 -6.95 -8.84
CA PRO A 84 -11.75 -8.40 -8.87
C PRO A 84 -10.65 -9.24 -8.21
N ARG A 85 -9.41 -8.73 -8.18
CA ARG A 85 -8.28 -9.40 -7.52
C ARG A 85 -8.42 -9.47 -5.99
N LEU A 86 -9.24 -8.60 -5.41
CA LEU A 86 -9.53 -8.59 -3.98
C LEU A 86 -10.76 -9.42 -3.62
N LEU A 87 -11.44 -9.99 -4.62
CA LEU A 87 -12.63 -10.80 -4.41
C LEU A 87 -12.23 -12.25 -4.10
N PRO A 88 -12.56 -12.78 -2.91
CA PRO A 88 -12.35 -14.20 -2.63
C PRO A 88 -13.11 -15.07 -3.64
N GLY A 89 -12.41 -15.99 -4.31
CA GLY A 89 -13.03 -16.81 -5.34
C GLY A 89 -13.55 -16.07 -6.58
N GLY A 90 -13.25 -14.78 -6.72
CA GLY A 90 -13.70 -13.95 -7.85
C GLY A 90 -15.17 -13.50 -7.77
N GLU A 91 -15.84 -13.70 -6.63
CA GLU A 91 -17.27 -13.38 -6.47
C GLU A 91 -17.50 -12.25 -5.47
N SER A 92 -18.17 -11.18 -5.92
CA SER A 92 -18.53 -10.04 -5.06
C SER A 92 -19.53 -10.42 -3.95
N SER A 93 -20.29 -11.49 -4.13
CA SER A 93 -21.23 -12.01 -3.12
C SER A 93 -20.55 -12.38 -1.80
N GLN A 94 -19.29 -12.79 -1.84
CA GLN A 94 -18.52 -13.12 -0.63
C GLN A 94 -18.14 -11.90 0.20
N LEU A 95 -18.27 -10.69 -0.34
CA LEU A 95 -18.04 -9.44 0.38
C LEU A 95 -19.34 -8.80 0.91
N ALA A 96 -20.47 -9.51 0.87
CA ALA A 96 -21.76 -8.98 1.37
C ALA A 96 -21.69 -8.58 2.86
N PHE A 97 -20.83 -9.22 3.66
CA PHE A 97 -20.60 -8.89 5.06
C PHE A 97 -20.08 -7.45 5.28
N LEU A 98 -19.48 -6.83 4.26
CA LEU A 98 -19.03 -5.44 4.36
C LEU A 98 -20.18 -4.48 4.63
N GLN A 99 -21.35 -4.76 4.09
CA GLN A 99 -22.54 -3.91 4.27
C GLN A 99 -23.07 -3.91 5.71
N GLU A 100 -22.75 -4.94 6.47
CA GLU A 100 -23.13 -5.07 7.88
C GLU A 100 -21.99 -4.61 8.83
N SER A 101 -20.83 -4.25 8.28
CA SER A 101 -19.64 -3.90 9.05
C SER A 101 -19.64 -2.42 9.43
N ASP A 102 -19.48 -2.12 10.71
CA ASP A 102 -19.22 -0.76 11.23
C ASP A 102 -17.74 -0.38 11.22
N ALA A 103 -16.89 -1.25 10.69
CA ALA A 103 -15.44 -1.02 10.65
C ALA A 103 -15.07 0.05 9.61
N ILE A 104 -13.99 0.75 9.93
CA ILE A 104 -13.40 1.80 9.11
C ILE A 104 -11.96 1.43 8.82
N ILE A 105 -11.54 1.59 7.57
CA ILE A 105 -10.13 1.55 7.20
C ILE A 105 -9.62 2.98 7.15
N LEU A 106 -8.58 3.26 7.93
CA LEU A 106 -7.81 4.49 7.82
C LEU A 106 -6.50 4.17 7.10
N ASN A 107 -6.38 4.64 5.87
CA ASN A 107 -5.12 4.59 5.14
C ASN A 107 -4.38 5.90 5.33
N ILE A 108 -3.11 5.83 5.72
CA ILE A 108 -2.24 7.00 5.88
C ILE A 108 -1.09 6.84 4.90
N ASP A 109 -0.97 7.78 3.98
CA ASP A 109 -0.01 7.68 2.89
C ASP A 109 1.36 8.16 3.35
N TYR A 110 2.29 7.26 3.32
CA TYR A 110 3.72 7.47 3.54
C TYR A 110 4.15 8.22 4.82
N PRO A 111 3.56 7.96 6.01
CA PRO A 111 4.07 8.57 7.22
C PRO A 111 5.43 7.96 7.59
N LEU A 112 6.44 8.78 7.77
CA LEU A 112 7.80 8.34 8.08
C LEU A 112 8.20 8.67 9.50
N GLY A 113 8.97 7.77 10.12
CA GLY A 113 9.67 8.00 11.38
C GLY A 113 8.76 8.53 12.49
N PHE A 114 9.12 9.69 13.03
CA PHE A 114 8.41 10.29 14.15
C PHE A 114 6.97 10.72 13.83
N ALA A 115 6.69 11.08 12.56
CA ALA A 115 5.33 11.39 12.12
C ALA A 115 4.41 10.16 12.22
N ALA A 116 4.89 8.98 11.79
CA ALA A 116 4.14 7.74 11.91
C ALA A 116 3.83 7.40 13.37
N TYR A 117 4.80 7.55 14.26
CA TYR A 117 4.60 7.33 15.69
C TYR A 117 3.54 8.26 16.29
N ASN A 118 3.63 9.56 16.01
CA ASN A 118 2.68 10.54 16.53
C ASN A 118 1.26 10.31 16.01
N LEU A 119 1.13 10.00 14.72
CA LEU A 119 -0.18 9.71 14.12
C LEU A 119 -0.80 8.46 14.75
N LEU A 120 -0.04 7.39 14.90
CA LEU A 120 -0.53 6.15 15.50
C LEU A 120 -0.92 6.36 16.99
N THR A 121 -0.12 7.13 17.72
CA THR A 121 -0.42 7.50 19.11
C THR A 121 -1.74 8.26 19.19
N LYS A 122 -1.94 9.26 18.32
CA LYS A 122 -3.19 10.04 18.29
C LYS A 122 -4.40 9.20 17.90
N ILE A 123 -4.25 8.28 16.97
CA ILE A 123 -5.32 7.34 16.61
C ILE A 123 -5.67 6.46 17.83
N ALA A 124 -4.65 5.89 18.49
CA ALA A 124 -4.86 5.02 19.64
C ALA A 124 -5.51 5.75 20.84
N GLU A 125 -5.16 7.03 21.07
CA GLU A 125 -5.76 7.86 22.11
C GLU A 125 -7.25 8.17 21.84
N ASN A 126 -7.67 8.21 20.58
CA ASN A 126 -9.00 8.66 20.18
C ASN A 126 -9.89 7.53 19.64
N THR A 127 -9.40 6.31 19.61
CA THR A 127 -10.13 5.15 19.09
C THR A 127 -10.28 4.09 20.16
N SER A 128 -11.51 3.65 20.40
CA SER A 128 -11.80 2.65 21.43
C SER A 128 -11.32 1.25 21.06
N LYS A 129 -11.20 0.94 19.77
CA LYS A 129 -10.83 -0.38 19.28
C LYS A 129 -10.08 -0.30 17.95
N ILE A 130 -8.86 -0.78 17.94
CA ILE A 130 -8.07 -1.00 16.74
C ILE A 130 -8.09 -2.50 16.44
N LEU A 131 -8.61 -2.88 15.28
CA LEU A 131 -8.73 -4.28 14.87
C LEU A 131 -7.43 -4.83 14.27
N GLY A 132 -6.65 -3.97 13.64
CA GLY A 132 -5.37 -4.34 13.03
C GLY A 132 -4.59 -3.13 12.56
N ILE A 133 -3.29 -3.28 12.46
CA ILE A 133 -2.37 -2.28 11.91
C ILE A 133 -1.53 -2.99 10.86
N TYR A 134 -1.60 -2.49 9.63
CA TYR A 134 -0.86 -3.02 8.50
C TYR A 134 0.16 -1.98 8.04
N ILE A 135 1.44 -2.33 8.13
CA ILE A 135 2.54 -1.45 7.75
C ILE A 135 3.14 -1.99 6.46
N MET A 136 3.09 -1.18 5.41
CA MET A 136 3.69 -1.49 4.12
C MET A 136 4.61 -0.35 3.71
N GLY A 137 5.73 -0.68 3.10
CA GLY A 137 6.66 0.35 2.66
C GLY A 137 7.78 -0.22 1.81
N LYS A 138 8.65 0.67 1.37
CA LYS A 138 9.88 0.31 0.67
C LYS A 138 10.98 0.13 1.70
N ALA A 139 11.79 -0.90 1.51
CA ALA A 139 12.97 -1.14 2.32
C ALA A 139 14.22 -1.30 1.43
N ALA A 140 15.37 -0.92 1.96
CA ALA A 140 16.63 -1.36 1.41
C ALA A 140 16.90 -2.79 1.89
N SER A 141 17.22 -3.68 0.97
CA SER A 141 17.50 -5.08 1.28
C SER A 141 18.95 -5.43 0.97
N LEU A 142 19.51 -6.30 1.80
CA LEU A 142 20.84 -6.85 1.60
C LEU A 142 20.82 -8.18 0.85
N ASN A 143 19.75 -8.93 1.00
CA ASN A 143 19.61 -10.29 0.53
C ASN A 143 18.45 -10.48 -0.48
N GLY A 144 17.66 -9.44 -0.69
CA GLY A 144 16.57 -9.43 -1.67
C GLY A 144 16.93 -8.66 -2.94
N VAL A 145 16.14 -8.88 -3.96
CA VAL A 145 16.19 -8.13 -5.21
C VAL A 145 14.95 -7.26 -5.36
N ARG A 146 14.95 -6.36 -6.34
CA ARG A 146 13.81 -5.50 -6.59
C ARG A 146 12.58 -6.34 -6.98
N GLY A 147 11.49 -6.16 -6.25
CA GLY A 147 10.25 -6.91 -6.43
C GLY A 147 10.01 -7.97 -5.36
N ASP A 148 11.01 -8.30 -4.55
CA ASP A 148 10.80 -9.19 -3.41
C ASP A 148 9.97 -8.52 -2.33
N VAL A 149 9.13 -9.33 -1.67
CA VAL A 149 8.39 -8.94 -0.48
C VAL A 149 9.11 -9.46 0.76
N ILE A 150 9.42 -8.56 1.69
CA ILE A 150 10.17 -8.88 2.89
C ILE A 150 9.21 -8.84 4.08
N LEU A 151 9.15 -9.95 4.83
CA LEU A 151 8.36 -10.07 6.05
C LEU A 151 9.29 -10.10 7.27
N PRO A 152 9.59 -8.97 7.88
CA PRO A 152 10.37 -8.95 9.10
C PRO A 152 9.51 -9.35 10.30
N ASN A 153 10.06 -10.16 11.18
CA ASN A 153 9.50 -10.48 12.49
C ASN A 153 10.38 -10.01 13.64
N VAL A 154 11.51 -9.42 13.29
CA VAL A 154 12.45 -8.80 14.23
C VAL A 154 12.79 -7.41 13.72
N VAL A 155 12.66 -6.40 14.57
CA VAL A 155 13.12 -5.05 14.28
C VAL A 155 14.13 -4.63 15.32
N TYR A 156 15.34 -4.32 14.87
CA TYR A 156 16.31 -3.63 15.70
C TYR A 156 16.19 -2.12 15.47
N ASP A 157 15.87 -1.40 16.51
CA ASP A 157 15.78 0.05 16.46
C ASP A 157 17.09 0.67 16.93
N GLU A 158 17.79 1.31 16.02
CA GLU A 158 19.09 1.93 16.26
C GLU A 158 18.99 3.13 17.21
N HIS A 159 17.84 3.80 17.24
CA HIS A 159 17.62 4.95 18.09
C HIS A 159 17.50 4.57 19.58
N SER A 160 16.66 3.61 19.89
CA SER A 160 16.46 3.10 21.25
C SER A 160 17.45 2.00 21.62
N ARG A 161 18.17 1.43 20.66
CA ARG A 161 19.05 0.25 20.78
C ARG A 161 18.33 -1.00 21.27
N ASN A 162 17.02 -1.06 21.06
CA ASN A 162 16.19 -2.18 21.43
C ASN A 162 15.90 -3.08 20.23
N THR A 163 15.63 -4.35 20.54
CA THR A 163 15.15 -5.33 19.58
C THR A 163 13.70 -5.66 19.91
N TYR A 164 12.83 -5.52 18.94
CA TYR A 164 11.42 -5.82 19.03
C TYR A 164 11.12 -7.09 18.23
N LEU A 165 10.40 -8.00 18.84
CA LEU A 165 9.92 -9.23 18.23
C LEU A 165 8.41 -9.12 18.06
N PHE A 166 7.89 -9.56 16.94
CA PHE A 166 6.45 -9.58 16.68
C PHE A 166 6.09 -10.65 15.66
N ASP A 167 4.85 -11.10 15.72
CA ASP A 167 4.30 -12.01 14.74
C ASP A 167 3.54 -11.23 13.68
N ASN A 168 3.80 -11.53 12.42
CA ASN A 168 3.04 -10.98 11.32
C ASN A 168 1.70 -11.71 11.19
N HIS A 169 0.67 -10.99 10.79
CA HIS A 169 -0.61 -11.60 10.44
C HIS A 169 -0.52 -12.42 9.14
N PHE A 170 0.33 -11.99 8.21
CA PHE A 170 0.57 -12.68 6.94
C PHE A 170 1.82 -13.55 7.03
N THR A 171 1.75 -14.68 6.35
CA THR A 171 2.87 -15.58 6.12
C THR A 171 3.30 -15.54 4.66
N SER A 172 4.45 -16.13 4.35
CA SER A 172 4.90 -16.27 2.96
C SER A 172 3.91 -17.06 2.09
N SER A 173 3.21 -18.03 2.67
CA SER A 173 2.19 -18.82 1.95
C SER A 173 0.94 -18.02 1.60
N ASP A 174 0.63 -16.96 2.33
CA ASP A 174 -0.51 -16.08 2.04
C ASP A 174 -0.19 -15.11 0.90
N ILE A 175 1.06 -14.69 0.80
CA ILE A 175 1.49 -13.65 -0.14
C ILE A 175 1.97 -14.24 -1.47
N ALA A 176 2.75 -15.31 -1.43
CA ALA A 176 3.40 -15.89 -2.60
C ALA A 176 2.45 -16.20 -3.79
N PRO A 177 1.23 -16.72 -3.57
CA PRO A 177 0.30 -16.98 -4.67
C PRO A 177 -0.16 -15.72 -5.42
N ASN A 178 -0.04 -14.54 -4.79
CA ASN A 178 -0.49 -13.26 -5.33
C ASN A 178 0.65 -12.46 -5.97
N LEU A 179 1.88 -12.94 -5.91
CA LEU A 179 3.02 -12.29 -6.55
C LEU A 179 3.11 -12.64 -8.03
N ASN A 180 3.13 -11.62 -8.87
CA ASN A 180 3.44 -11.77 -10.29
C ASN A 180 4.95 -11.77 -10.57
N PHE A 181 5.73 -11.19 -9.66
CA PHE A 181 7.16 -11.03 -9.78
C PHE A 181 7.82 -10.98 -8.41
N GLY A 182 9.03 -11.52 -8.30
CA GLY A 182 9.77 -11.56 -7.04
C GLY A 182 9.44 -12.78 -6.19
N THR A 183 9.99 -12.82 -5.00
CA THR A 183 9.78 -13.87 -4.00
C THR A 183 9.41 -13.28 -2.66
N VAL A 184 8.93 -14.12 -1.73
CA VAL A 184 8.70 -13.71 -0.34
C VAL A 184 9.87 -14.16 0.51
N LEU A 185 10.49 -13.21 1.21
CA LEU A 185 11.55 -13.45 2.18
C LEU A 185 10.94 -13.36 3.58
N ASP A 186 10.74 -14.50 4.18
CA ASP A 186 10.15 -14.63 5.51
C ASP A 186 11.21 -14.61 6.62
N ASN A 187 10.80 -14.38 7.86
CA ASN A 187 11.66 -14.38 9.04
C ASN A 187 12.87 -13.43 8.92
N GLN A 188 12.65 -12.26 8.36
CA GLN A 188 13.70 -11.29 8.16
C GLN A 188 13.87 -10.39 9.38
N LYS A 189 15.10 -9.90 9.57
CA LYS A 189 15.42 -8.84 10.53
C LYS A 189 15.43 -7.50 9.80
N ALA A 190 14.67 -6.54 10.29
CA ALA A 190 14.74 -5.16 9.87
C ALA A 190 15.56 -4.32 10.84
N VAL A 191 16.15 -3.26 10.33
CA VAL A 191 16.86 -2.26 11.13
C VAL A 191 16.22 -0.90 10.88
N SER A 192 15.74 -0.26 11.94
CA SER A 192 15.30 1.13 11.91
C SER A 192 16.50 2.03 12.17
N VAL A 193 16.90 2.78 11.17
CA VAL A 193 18.13 3.59 11.21
C VAL A 193 17.86 5.03 11.63
N MET A 194 18.77 5.65 12.35
CA MET A 194 18.65 7.04 12.84
C MET A 194 18.79 8.09 11.74
N GLY A 195 19.29 7.72 10.58
CA GLY A 195 19.52 8.65 9.49
C GLY A 195 19.42 7.99 8.13
N THR A 196 19.51 8.80 7.08
CA THR A 196 19.59 8.27 5.72
C THR A 196 21.02 7.80 5.47
N PHE A 197 21.21 6.50 5.43
CA PHE A 197 22.49 5.94 4.99
C PHE A 197 22.53 5.91 3.47
N LEU A 198 23.57 6.47 2.90
CA LEU A 198 23.94 6.16 1.53
C LEU A 198 24.22 4.65 1.51
N GLN A 199 23.60 3.94 0.59
CA GLN A 199 23.83 2.50 0.37
C GLN A 199 25.26 2.30 -0.20
N ASN A 200 26.22 2.39 0.70
CA ASN A 200 27.63 2.19 0.41
C ASN A 200 28.03 0.83 0.96
N ARG A 201 28.67 0.01 0.13
CA ARG A 201 29.11 -1.33 0.50
C ARG A 201 29.93 -1.34 1.78
N ASN A 202 30.77 -0.33 2.01
CA ASN A 202 31.60 -0.23 3.21
C ASN A 202 30.79 0.00 4.49
N VAL A 203 29.68 0.75 4.39
CA VAL A 203 28.77 0.97 5.53
C VAL A 203 28.01 -0.32 5.84
N LEU A 204 27.57 -1.03 4.81
CA LEU A 204 26.88 -2.31 4.96
C LEU A 204 27.79 -3.35 5.62
N ASP A 205 29.05 -3.43 5.25
CA ASP A 205 30.04 -4.35 5.84
C ASP A 205 30.32 -4.06 7.34
N VAL A 206 30.15 -2.83 7.77
CA VAL A 206 30.35 -2.43 9.19
C VAL A 206 29.11 -2.70 10.03
N VAL A 207 27.92 -2.48 9.48
CA VAL A 207 26.65 -2.61 10.22
C VAL A 207 26.21 -4.07 10.37
N TYR A 208 26.65 -4.96 9.48
CA TYR A 208 26.20 -6.36 9.40
C TYR A 208 27.26 -7.41 9.73
N ARG A 209 28.39 -6.99 10.29
CA ARG A 209 29.32 -7.87 10.99
C ARG A 209 28.96 -7.98 12.47
#